data_440cde9ac80d4a9e5db7c8ea160cd54b
#
_entry.id   440cde9ac80d4a9e5db7c8ea160cd54b
#
_cell.length_a   1.000
_cell.length_b   1.000
_cell.length_c   1.000
_cell.angle_alpha   90.00
_cell.angle_beta   90.00
_cell.angle_gamma   90.00
#
_symmetry.space_group_name_H-M   'P 1'
#
loop_
_entity.id
_entity.type
_entity.pdbx_description
1 polymer ?
#
loop_
_entity_poly.entity_id
_entity_poly.type
_entity_poly.pdbx_seq_one_letter_code
_entity_poly.pdbx_strand_id
1 'polypeptide(L)'
;MGSPTANGARKRPPPRWRSGAYIVGRAFGLGMRLVPARHRFSLAARMAGSMAVPMRGTRLFSGLRALRLNSERDLSLHLLLRCMTASGTAFDVPLRLEGEEILEAALSSGRGTVIVAPHALLSRLLLRHLYDRGHWPTIIGGMNGIPLAGTRVVMPTVHPASNVLLLARTRLRQGGIVCAMVDRLGSKGTGKNMVTFPSPVGDVHLSDSIFRLAVRCNAQVIFTLARAEPGGTRQWISAPRSGSAGSPEAIAADFVAFLREHTAYLG
;
A
#
# COMPACT_ATOMS: atom_id res chain seq x y z
N MET A 1 40.02 -21.46 -5.96
CA MET A 1 38.60 -21.15 -5.77
C MET A 1 38.50 -19.68 -5.40
N GLY A 2 38.24 -18.81 -6.41
CA GLY A 2 38.22 -17.36 -6.25
C GLY A 2 36.82 -16.88 -5.88
N SER A 3 36.71 -16.13 -4.78
CA SER A 3 35.48 -15.43 -4.38
C SER A 3 35.09 -14.37 -5.41
N PRO A 4 33.82 -14.25 -5.82
CA PRO A 4 33.39 -13.19 -6.70
C PRO A 4 33.39 -11.86 -5.93
N THR A 5 34.21 -10.94 -6.37
CA THR A 5 34.27 -9.53 -5.91
C THR A 5 32.92 -8.86 -6.14
N ALA A 6 32.33 -8.38 -5.06
CA ALA A 6 31.12 -7.59 -5.07
C ALA A 6 31.33 -6.30 -5.92
N ASN A 7 30.66 -6.24 -7.06
CA ASN A 7 30.64 -5.08 -7.94
C ASN A 7 29.95 -3.92 -7.20
N GLY A 8 30.76 -2.97 -6.73
CA GLY A 8 30.31 -1.75 -6.05
C GLY A 8 29.54 -0.84 -7.00
N ALA A 9 28.22 -1.02 -7.05
CA ALA A 9 27.33 -0.08 -7.72
C ALA A 9 27.48 1.31 -7.07
N ARG A 10 28.26 2.21 -7.71
CA ARG A 10 28.38 3.62 -7.31
C ARG A 10 26.98 4.22 -7.25
N LYS A 11 26.49 4.47 -6.03
CA LYS A 11 25.26 5.23 -5.79
C LYS A 11 25.41 6.60 -6.45
N ARG A 12 24.66 6.86 -7.52
CA ARG A 12 24.59 8.19 -8.12
C ARG A 12 24.13 9.20 -7.06
N PRO A 13 24.82 10.33 -6.87
CA PRO A 13 24.39 11.36 -5.93
C PRO A 13 22.96 11.81 -6.33
N PRO A 14 22.09 12.06 -5.35
CA PRO A 14 20.73 12.51 -5.64
C PRO A 14 20.78 13.88 -6.35
N PRO A 15 19.91 14.12 -7.34
CA PRO A 15 19.87 15.41 -8.02
C PRO A 15 19.58 16.54 -7.03
N ARG A 16 20.21 17.71 -7.23
CA ARG A 16 20.18 18.87 -6.30
C ARG A 16 18.78 19.32 -5.85
N TRP A 17 17.77 19.21 -6.70
CA TRP A 17 16.39 19.55 -6.32
C TRP A 17 15.77 18.61 -5.26
N ARG A 18 16.26 17.36 -5.14
CA ARG A 18 15.86 16.44 -4.06
C ARG A 18 16.35 16.88 -2.69
N SER A 19 17.43 17.65 -2.64
CA SER A 19 17.99 18.17 -1.38
C SER A 19 17.08 19.23 -0.76
N GLY A 20 16.53 20.16 -1.55
CA GLY A 20 15.61 21.19 -1.07
C GLY A 20 14.29 20.62 -0.54
N ALA A 21 13.65 19.73 -1.32
CA ALA A 21 12.42 19.06 -0.89
C ALA A 21 12.62 18.19 0.37
N TYR A 22 13.80 17.58 0.49
CA TYR A 22 14.17 16.81 1.68
C TYR A 22 14.32 17.70 2.92
N ILE A 23 14.99 18.86 2.78
CA ILE A 23 15.17 19.83 3.87
C ILE A 23 13.83 20.37 4.35
N VAL A 24 12.97 20.81 3.42
CA VAL A 24 11.61 21.29 3.72
C VAL A 24 10.78 20.22 4.41
N GLY A 25 10.80 18.99 3.88
CA GLY A 25 10.07 17.87 4.47
C GLY A 25 10.57 17.53 5.88
N ARG A 26 11.88 17.62 6.11
CA ARG A 26 12.48 17.39 7.42
C ARG A 26 12.15 18.50 8.42
N ALA A 27 12.19 19.76 7.98
CA ALA A 27 11.79 20.91 8.80
C ALA A 27 10.31 20.82 9.19
N PHE A 28 9.44 20.47 8.24
CA PHE A 28 8.02 20.17 8.51
C PHE A 28 7.87 19.08 9.57
N GLY A 29 8.52 17.93 9.39
CA GLY A 29 8.43 16.82 10.33
C GLY A 29 8.93 17.19 11.73
N LEU A 30 9.99 18.00 11.83
CA LEU A 30 10.48 18.52 13.12
C LEU A 30 9.50 19.52 13.74
N GLY A 31 8.94 20.45 12.95
CA GLY A 31 7.92 21.39 13.41
C GLY A 31 6.69 20.68 13.96
N MET A 32 6.30 19.56 13.36
CA MET A 32 5.18 18.73 13.85
C MET A 32 5.42 18.12 15.24
N ARG A 33 6.67 18.08 15.74
CA ARG A 33 6.95 17.63 17.12
C ARG A 33 6.43 18.61 18.16
N LEU A 34 6.26 19.88 17.82
CA LEU A 34 5.66 20.91 18.71
C LEU A 34 4.16 20.71 18.87
N VAL A 35 3.52 19.95 17.99
CA VAL A 35 2.10 19.61 18.04
C VAL A 35 1.93 18.35 18.89
N PRO A 36 0.94 18.29 19.83
CA PRO A 36 0.64 17.05 20.57
C PRO A 36 0.39 15.87 19.63
N ALA A 37 0.90 14.68 19.96
CA ALA A 37 0.90 13.49 19.08
C ALA A 37 -0.50 13.18 18.52
N ARG A 38 -1.51 13.24 19.36
CA ARG A 38 -2.93 13.00 19.00
C ARG A 38 -3.50 13.94 17.95
N HIS A 39 -2.89 15.12 17.74
CA HIS A 39 -3.37 16.13 16.78
C HIS A 39 -2.54 16.17 15.48
N ARG A 40 -1.36 15.54 15.45
CA ARG A 40 -0.41 15.63 14.32
C ARG A 40 -1.02 15.11 13.04
N PHE A 41 -1.67 13.95 13.09
CA PHE A 41 -2.30 13.36 11.90
C PHE A 41 -3.43 14.25 11.37
N SER A 42 -4.34 14.69 12.24
CA SER A 42 -5.46 15.54 11.84
C SER A 42 -5.01 16.88 11.26
N LEU A 43 -3.93 17.45 11.80
CA LEU A 43 -3.32 18.66 11.24
C LEU A 43 -2.72 18.38 9.85
N ALA A 44 -1.96 17.29 9.68
CA ALA A 44 -1.43 16.88 8.39
C ALA A 44 -2.55 16.62 7.36
N ALA A 45 -3.64 16.00 7.76
CA ALA A 45 -4.80 15.74 6.90
C ALA A 45 -5.52 17.03 6.45
N ARG A 46 -5.62 18.04 7.33
CA ARG A 46 -6.13 19.37 6.96
C ARG A 46 -5.20 20.09 5.99
N MET A 47 -3.90 20.12 6.29
CA MET A 47 -2.88 20.72 5.42
C MET A 47 -2.86 20.04 4.04
N ALA A 48 -3.02 18.74 3.98
CA ALA A 48 -3.09 17.99 2.72
C ALA A 48 -4.24 18.50 1.82
N GLY A 49 -5.41 18.83 2.40
CA GLY A 49 -6.52 19.41 1.67
C GLY A 49 -6.19 20.77 1.06
N SER A 50 -5.52 21.64 1.83
CA SER A 50 -5.10 22.97 1.35
C SER A 50 -3.96 22.91 0.33
N MET A 51 -3.06 21.93 0.44
CA MET A 51 -1.94 21.73 -0.49
C MET A 51 -2.36 21.07 -1.81
N ALA A 52 -3.46 20.36 -1.85
CA ALA A 52 -3.92 19.64 -3.04
C ALA A 52 -4.18 20.59 -4.23
N VAL A 53 -4.72 21.78 -3.95
CA VAL A 53 -5.04 22.79 -4.98
C VAL A 53 -3.78 23.34 -5.69
N PRO A 54 -2.75 23.87 -5.00
CA PRO A 54 -1.56 24.38 -5.67
C PRO A 54 -0.69 23.29 -6.31
N MET A 55 -0.79 22.04 -5.86
CA MET A 55 0.02 20.94 -6.37
C MET A 55 -0.50 20.34 -7.68
N ARG A 56 -1.73 20.66 -8.11
CA ARG A 56 -2.33 20.18 -9.38
C ARG A 56 -1.47 20.45 -10.62
N GLY A 57 -0.74 21.54 -10.64
CA GLY A 57 0.12 21.97 -11.76
C GLY A 57 1.55 21.50 -11.72
N THR A 58 2.03 20.88 -10.64
CA THR A 58 3.45 20.59 -10.49
C THR A 58 3.86 19.27 -11.16
N ARG A 59 4.99 19.28 -11.89
CA ARG A 59 5.59 18.06 -12.49
C ARG A 59 5.95 16.98 -11.47
N LEU A 60 6.07 17.32 -10.18
CA LEU A 60 6.33 16.37 -9.10
C LEU A 60 5.23 15.29 -9.02
N PHE A 61 4.00 15.66 -9.34
CA PHE A 61 2.83 14.77 -9.34
C PHE A 61 2.60 14.06 -10.68
N SER A 62 3.24 14.49 -11.78
CA SER A 62 3.05 13.84 -13.06
C SER A 62 3.48 12.35 -13.04
N GLY A 63 4.58 12.03 -12.35
CA GLY A 63 5.01 10.65 -12.13
C GLY A 63 4.12 9.87 -11.14
N LEU A 64 3.51 10.56 -10.17
CA LEU A 64 2.61 9.98 -9.18
C LEU A 64 1.14 9.95 -9.66
N ARG A 65 0.79 10.75 -10.67
CA ARG A 65 -0.49 10.64 -11.39
C ARG A 65 -0.65 9.30 -12.11
N ALA A 66 0.45 8.59 -12.38
CA ALA A 66 0.35 7.21 -12.82
C ALA A 66 -0.35 6.31 -11.78
N LEU A 67 -0.39 6.73 -10.51
CA LEU A 67 -1.23 6.14 -9.46
C LEU A 67 -2.64 6.74 -9.52
N ARG A 68 -3.35 6.53 -10.62
CA ARG A 68 -4.68 7.09 -10.93
C ARG A 68 -5.73 6.81 -9.85
N LEU A 69 -5.44 5.91 -8.92
CA LEU A 69 -6.26 5.56 -7.77
C LEU A 69 -6.10 6.50 -6.57
N ASN A 70 -5.18 7.48 -6.62
CA ASN A 70 -4.97 8.42 -5.53
C ASN A 70 -5.47 9.81 -5.92
N SER A 71 -6.26 10.44 -5.05
CA SER A 71 -6.56 11.86 -5.16
C SER A 71 -5.33 12.71 -4.84
N GLU A 72 -5.33 14.00 -5.25
CA GLU A 72 -4.26 14.92 -4.86
C GLU A 72 -4.15 15.07 -3.35
N ARG A 73 -5.26 14.93 -2.64
CA ARG A 73 -5.29 14.92 -1.18
C ARG A 73 -4.60 13.68 -0.60
N ASP A 74 -4.84 12.49 -1.17
CA ASP A 74 -4.17 11.25 -0.76
C ASP A 74 -2.66 11.37 -0.95
N LEU A 75 -2.22 11.92 -2.09
CA LEU A 75 -0.81 12.14 -2.39
C LEU A 75 -0.18 13.14 -1.42
N SER A 76 -0.85 14.27 -1.16
CA SER A 76 -0.36 15.30 -0.24
C SER A 76 -0.26 14.75 1.19
N LEU A 77 -1.29 14.07 1.67
CA LEU A 77 -1.27 13.44 2.99
C LEU A 77 -0.15 12.41 3.09
N HIS A 78 0.00 11.54 2.09
CA HIS A 78 1.08 10.55 2.08
C HIS A 78 2.47 11.20 2.18
N LEU A 79 2.70 12.29 1.45
CA LEU A 79 3.96 13.01 1.52
C LEU A 79 4.22 13.60 2.91
N LEU A 80 3.22 14.22 3.52
CA LEU A 80 3.33 14.79 4.87
C LEU A 80 3.62 13.68 5.90
N LEU A 81 2.90 12.56 5.83
CA LEU A 81 3.14 11.41 6.73
C LEU A 81 4.55 10.82 6.54
N ARG A 82 5.05 10.75 5.30
CA ARG A 82 6.44 10.35 5.03
C ARG A 82 7.46 11.29 5.64
N CYS A 83 7.24 12.61 5.54
CA CYS A 83 8.11 13.61 6.15
C CYS A 83 8.16 13.44 7.67
N MET A 84 7.02 13.27 8.31
CA MET A 84 6.92 13.03 9.75
C MET A 84 7.63 11.73 10.15
N THR A 85 7.37 10.63 9.45
CA THR A 85 8.02 9.33 9.72
C THR A 85 9.54 9.40 9.52
N ALA A 86 10.01 10.03 8.43
CA ALA A 86 11.43 10.19 8.15
C ALA A 86 12.15 11.08 9.19
N SER A 87 11.42 11.99 9.84
CA SER A 87 11.93 12.82 10.94
C SER A 87 11.84 12.12 12.30
N GLY A 88 11.37 10.89 12.37
CA GLY A 88 11.13 10.17 13.62
C GLY A 88 10.05 10.81 14.50
N THR A 89 9.11 11.53 13.88
CA THR A 89 7.99 12.14 14.58
C THR A 89 6.89 11.09 14.77
N ALA A 90 6.63 10.72 16.02
CA ALA A 90 5.55 9.81 16.35
C ALA A 90 4.19 10.50 16.17
N PHE A 91 3.19 9.77 15.68
CA PHE A 91 1.79 10.24 15.59
C PHE A 91 0.87 9.02 15.57
N ASP A 92 -0.33 9.25 16.08
CA ASP A 92 -1.41 8.27 15.97
C ASP A 92 -2.04 8.39 14.58
N VAL A 93 -2.50 7.28 14.05
CA VAL A 93 -3.18 7.22 12.76
C VAL A 93 -4.66 7.02 13.01
N PRO A 94 -5.50 8.07 12.95
CA PRO A 94 -6.94 7.90 13.01
C PRO A 94 -7.40 7.22 11.71
N LEU A 95 -7.52 5.92 11.79
CA LEU A 95 -7.95 5.06 10.70
C LEU A 95 -9.36 4.55 11.03
N ARG A 96 -10.34 4.97 10.24
CA ARG A 96 -11.68 4.41 10.28
C ARG A 96 -11.70 3.21 9.34
N LEU A 97 -11.82 2.02 9.91
CA LEU A 97 -12.01 0.78 9.14
C LEU A 97 -13.51 0.53 8.96
N GLU A 98 -13.92 0.38 7.71
CA GLU A 98 -15.24 -0.17 7.37
C GLU A 98 -15.07 -1.64 7.04
N GLY A 99 -15.71 -2.52 7.82
CA GLY A 99 -15.51 -3.96 7.79
C GLY A 99 -14.38 -4.45 8.71
N GLU A 100 -14.10 -3.75 9.82
CA GLU A 100 -13.11 -4.18 10.81
C GLU A 100 -13.45 -5.55 11.38
N GLU A 101 -14.73 -5.80 11.69
CA GLU A 101 -15.26 -7.08 12.16
C GLU A 101 -15.04 -8.21 11.14
N ILE A 102 -15.12 -7.88 9.85
CA ILE A 102 -14.86 -8.84 8.76
C ILE A 102 -13.37 -9.21 8.75
N LEU A 103 -12.48 -8.22 8.88
CA LEU A 103 -11.04 -8.45 8.95
C LEU A 103 -10.68 -9.32 10.15
N GLU A 104 -11.18 -8.98 11.34
CA GLU A 104 -10.92 -9.73 12.57
C GLU A 104 -11.43 -11.17 12.50
N ALA A 105 -12.64 -11.37 11.98
CA ALA A 105 -13.20 -12.72 11.77
C ALA A 105 -12.34 -13.55 10.81
N ALA A 106 -11.85 -12.93 9.72
CA ALA A 106 -10.99 -13.62 8.77
C ALA A 106 -9.63 -13.98 9.39
N LEU A 107 -9.02 -13.06 10.16
CA LEU A 107 -7.73 -13.29 10.81
C LEU A 107 -7.83 -14.35 11.92
N SER A 108 -8.95 -14.41 12.61
CA SER A 108 -9.22 -15.38 13.69
C SER A 108 -9.64 -16.77 13.18
N SER A 109 -9.95 -16.90 11.89
CA SER A 109 -10.44 -18.16 11.32
C SER A 109 -9.40 -19.28 11.26
N GLY A 110 -8.12 -18.98 11.47
CA GLY A 110 -6.98 -19.90 11.30
C GLY A 110 -6.67 -20.25 9.84
N ARG A 111 -7.44 -19.73 8.87
CA ARG A 111 -7.17 -19.91 7.43
C ARG A 111 -6.14 -18.88 6.97
N GLY A 112 -5.28 -19.28 6.03
CA GLY A 112 -4.38 -18.32 5.38
C GLY A 112 -5.16 -17.18 4.74
N THR A 113 -4.71 -15.94 4.94
CA THR A 113 -5.39 -14.75 4.46
C THR A 113 -4.49 -13.94 3.54
N VAL A 114 -4.97 -13.67 2.32
CA VAL A 114 -4.33 -12.75 1.38
C VAL A 114 -5.05 -11.40 1.44
N ILE A 115 -4.35 -10.36 1.80
CA ILE A 115 -4.85 -8.99 1.77
C ILE A 115 -4.33 -8.33 0.49
N VAL A 116 -5.24 -7.97 -0.39
CA VAL A 116 -4.95 -7.37 -1.70
C VAL A 116 -5.30 -5.89 -1.66
N ALA A 117 -4.34 -5.06 -2.04
CA ALA A 117 -4.53 -3.63 -2.17
C ALA A 117 -4.06 -3.15 -3.55
N PRO A 118 -4.61 -2.05 -4.07
CA PRO A 118 -4.00 -1.33 -5.17
C PRO A 118 -2.79 -0.53 -4.66
N HIS A 119 -1.98 0.03 -5.58
CA HIS A 119 -0.91 0.97 -5.22
C HIS A 119 -1.46 2.32 -4.70
N ALA A 120 -2.60 2.29 -4.02
CA ALA A 120 -3.10 3.41 -3.24
C ALA A 120 -2.21 3.61 -2.02
N LEU A 121 -1.59 4.79 -1.94
CA LEU A 121 -0.51 5.06 -0.99
C LEU A 121 -0.95 4.94 0.47
N LEU A 122 -2.21 5.30 0.75
CA LEU A 122 -2.77 5.25 2.11
C LEU A 122 -3.18 3.83 2.53
N SER A 123 -3.36 2.89 1.59
CA SER A 123 -3.67 1.48 1.93
C SER A 123 -2.59 0.84 2.81
N ARG A 124 -1.37 1.38 2.83
CA ARG A 124 -0.30 0.95 3.73
C ARG A 124 -0.58 1.24 5.21
N LEU A 125 -1.54 2.11 5.52
CA LEU A 125 -1.93 2.39 6.91
C LEU A 125 -2.52 1.15 7.59
N LEU A 126 -3.12 0.22 6.82
CA LEU A 126 -3.57 -1.07 7.34
C LEU A 126 -2.44 -1.86 7.97
N LEU A 127 -1.22 -1.78 7.43
CA LEU A 127 -0.07 -2.47 8.01
C LEU A 127 0.24 -1.98 9.43
N ARG A 128 -0.01 -0.69 9.71
CA ARG A 128 0.13 -0.13 11.06
C ARG A 128 -0.95 -0.70 11.98
N HIS A 129 -2.20 -0.75 11.53
CA HIS A 129 -3.30 -1.32 12.28
C HIS A 129 -3.06 -2.81 12.61
N LEU A 130 -2.64 -3.60 11.62
CA LEU A 130 -2.29 -5.02 11.81
C LEU A 130 -1.15 -5.18 12.84
N TYR A 131 -0.11 -4.36 12.73
CA TYR A 131 1.00 -4.36 13.67
C TYR A 131 0.57 -4.05 15.10
N ASP A 132 -0.22 -3.00 15.31
CA ASP A 132 -0.70 -2.58 16.63
C ASP A 132 -1.58 -3.66 17.30
N ARG A 133 -2.16 -4.57 16.49
CA ARG A 133 -2.90 -5.76 16.95
C ARG A 133 -2.07 -7.03 17.05
N GLY A 134 -0.77 -6.93 16.90
CA GLY A 134 0.16 -8.07 17.00
C GLY A 134 0.24 -8.97 15.77
N HIS A 135 -0.35 -8.55 14.63
CA HIS A 135 -0.26 -9.29 13.40
C HIS A 135 0.98 -8.90 12.57
N TRP A 136 1.71 -9.90 12.10
CA TRP A 136 2.92 -9.73 11.28
C TRP A 136 2.71 -10.33 9.88
N PRO A 137 2.19 -9.56 8.92
CA PRO A 137 1.99 -10.06 7.58
C PRO A 137 3.31 -10.25 6.82
N THR A 138 3.35 -11.23 5.93
CA THR A 138 4.38 -11.31 4.89
C THR A 138 4.02 -10.33 3.77
N ILE A 139 4.85 -9.31 3.56
CA ILE A 139 4.57 -8.25 2.58
C ILE A 139 5.36 -8.52 1.31
N ILE A 140 4.66 -8.67 0.19
CA ILE A 140 5.27 -8.77 -1.13
C ILE A 140 5.51 -7.36 -1.67
N GLY A 141 6.78 -7.01 -1.89
CA GLY A 141 7.12 -5.66 -2.37
C GLY A 141 8.55 -5.53 -2.87
N GLY A 142 8.79 -4.57 -3.75
CA GLY A 142 10.11 -4.29 -4.34
C GLY A 142 11.03 -3.39 -3.49
N MET A 143 10.64 -3.03 -2.27
CA MET A 143 11.43 -2.18 -1.35
C MET A 143 12.03 -3.05 -0.24
N ASN A 144 13.17 -2.65 0.31
CA ASN A 144 13.85 -3.34 1.41
C ASN A 144 13.16 -3.16 2.78
N GLY A 145 11.88 -2.86 2.80
CA GLY A 145 11.05 -2.69 3.98
C GLY A 145 10.07 -1.53 3.84
N ILE A 146 9.01 -1.57 4.62
CA ILE A 146 7.97 -0.53 4.66
C ILE A 146 7.98 0.11 6.05
N PRO A 147 8.36 1.39 6.17
CA PRO A 147 8.23 2.11 7.42
C PRO A 147 6.76 2.22 7.83
N LEU A 148 6.45 1.83 9.06
CA LEU A 148 5.10 2.00 9.60
C LEU A 148 4.88 3.45 10.01
N ALA A 149 3.80 4.03 9.51
CA ALA A 149 3.44 5.41 9.76
C ALA A 149 3.37 5.73 11.27
N GLY A 150 4.04 6.79 11.67
CA GLY A 150 4.05 7.24 13.07
C GLY A 150 4.91 6.42 14.02
N THR A 151 5.69 5.45 13.53
CA THR A 151 6.60 4.64 14.36
C THR A 151 8.03 4.67 13.83
N ARG A 152 8.95 4.03 14.57
CA ARG A 152 10.31 3.72 14.11
C ARG A 152 10.43 2.31 13.51
N VAL A 153 9.33 1.56 13.49
CA VAL A 153 9.31 0.19 13.00
C VAL A 153 9.33 0.17 11.48
N VAL A 154 10.14 -0.70 10.92
CA VAL A 154 10.19 -1.01 9.49
C VAL A 154 9.78 -2.46 9.32
N MET A 155 8.65 -2.71 8.67
CA MET A 155 8.23 -4.07 8.33
C MET A 155 9.05 -4.61 7.17
N PRO A 156 9.63 -5.82 7.31
CA PRO A 156 10.39 -6.43 6.23
C PRO A 156 9.45 -6.75 5.05
N THR A 157 9.98 -6.60 3.84
CA THR A 157 9.31 -7.04 2.62
C THR A 157 10.07 -8.17 1.98
N VAL A 158 9.37 -9.05 1.30
CA VAL A 158 9.97 -10.10 0.49
C VAL A 158 9.99 -9.64 -0.96
N HIS A 159 11.20 -9.56 -1.54
CA HIS A 159 11.37 -9.11 -2.91
C HIS A 159 10.81 -10.13 -3.91
N PRO A 160 10.09 -9.70 -4.97
CA PRO A 160 9.48 -10.62 -5.93
C PRO A 160 10.47 -11.46 -6.76
N ALA A 161 11.77 -11.21 -6.67
CA ALA A 161 12.78 -11.76 -7.58
C ALA A 161 13.14 -13.25 -7.36
N SER A 162 12.75 -13.88 -6.25
CA SER A 162 13.01 -15.31 -6.04
C SER A 162 12.18 -15.84 -4.88
N ASN A 163 11.74 -17.09 -4.93
CA ASN A 163 11.09 -17.82 -3.85
C ASN A 163 9.94 -17.11 -3.09
N VAL A 164 9.57 -15.86 -3.48
CA VAL A 164 8.55 -15.08 -2.78
C VAL A 164 7.20 -15.80 -2.74
N LEU A 165 6.81 -16.43 -3.85
CA LEU A 165 5.58 -17.20 -3.90
C LEU A 165 5.67 -18.47 -3.07
N LEU A 166 6.86 -19.05 -2.91
CA LEU A 166 7.08 -20.20 -2.03
C LEU A 166 6.94 -19.80 -0.55
N LEU A 167 7.56 -18.70 -0.15
CA LEU A 167 7.42 -18.16 1.21
C LEU A 167 5.98 -17.77 1.51
N ALA A 168 5.32 -17.08 0.59
CA ALA A 168 3.92 -16.72 0.74
C ALA A 168 3.02 -17.96 0.84
N ARG A 169 3.27 -19.00 0.02
CA ARG A 169 2.57 -20.29 0.10
C ARG A 169 2.74 -20.95 1.47
N THR A 170 3.97 -21.02 1.96
CA THR A 170 4.25 -21.58 3.28
C THR A 170 3.50 -20.82 4.36
N ARG A 171 3.55 -19.49 4.32
CA ARG A 171 2.85 -18.63 5.28
C ARG A 171 1.33 -18.83 5.26
N LEU A 172 0.73 -18.88 4.07
CA LEU A 172 -0.71 -19.10 3.93
C LEU A 172 -1.15 -20.48 4.43
N ARG A 173 -0.36 -21.52 4.18
CA ARG A 173 -0.65 -22.86 4.70
C ARG A 173 -0.55 -22.99 6.22
N GLN A 174 0.18 -22.10 6.85
CA GLN A 174 0.28 -21.97 8.31
C GLN A 174 -0.80 -21.05 8.92
N GLY A 175 -1.82 -20.66 8.16
CA GLY A 175 -2.85 -19.72 8.62
C GLY A 175 -2.38 -18.27 8.69
N GLY A 176 -1.21 -17.94 8.14
CA GLY A 176 -0.65 -16.60 8.21
C GLY A 176 -1.19 -15.63 7.17
N ILE A 177 -0.76 -14.38 7.27
CA ILE A 177 -1.22 -13.25 6.45
C ILE A 177 -0.17 -12.94 5.39
N VAL A 178 -0.64 -12.71 4.15
CA VAL A 178 0.16 -12.22 3.03
C VAL A 178 -0.47 -10.94 2.50
N CYS A 179 0.31 -9.84 2.43
CA CYS A 179 -0.12 -8.57 1.85
C CYS A 179 0.55 -8.34 0.50
N ALA A 180 -0.22 -8.00 -0.52
CA ALA A 180 0.28 -7.73 -1.86
C ALA A 180 -0.43 -6.55 -2.51
N MET A 181 0.33 -5.76 -3.28
CA MET A 181 -0.22 -4.80 -4.24
C MET A 181 -0.18 -5.44 -5.62
N VAL A 182 -1.32 -5.52 -6.28
CA VAL A 182 -1.50 -6.34 -7.49
C VAL A 182 -1.57 -5.56 -8.80
N ASP A 183 -1.88 -4.27 -8.74
CA ASP A 183 -1.95 -3.40 -9.91
C ASP A 183 -0.55 -2.98 -10.35
N ARG A 184 -0.28 -3.12 -11.64
CA ARG A 184 0.91 -2.57 -12.30
C ARG A 184 0.50 -1.35 -13.10
N LEU A 185 0.89 -0.19 -12.59
CA LEU A 185 0.64 1.08 -13.26
C LEU A 185 1.74 1.33 -14.30
N GLY A 186 1.33 1.52 -15.55
CA GLY A 186 2.21 2.00 -16.62
C GLY A 186 3.13 0.98 -17.29
N SER A 187 3.09 -0.29 -16.94
CA SER A 187 3.73 -1.33 -17.75
C SER A 187 2.79 -1.75 -18.87
N LYS A 188 3.25 -1.75 -20.11
CA LYS A 188 2.55 -2.43 -21.21
C LYS A 188 2.33 -3.86 -20.75
N GLY A 189 1.09 -4.24 -20.50
CA GLY A 189 0.70 -5.50 -19.86
C GLY A 189 0.93 -6.76 -20.70
N THR A 190 2.18 -7.01 -21.08
CA THR A 190 2.58 -8.14 -21.95
C THR A 190 3.07 -9.37 -21.16
N GLY A 191 2.87 -9.44 -19.87
CA GLY A 191 3.26 -10.58 -19.04
C GLY A 191 2.22 -11.71 -19.08
N LYS A 192 2.68 -12.99 -19.17
CA LYS A 192 1.84 -14.20 -19.16
C LYS A 192 0.89 -14.35 -17.96
N ASN A 193 1.03 -13.51 -16.92
CA ASN A 193 0.30 -13.59 -15.66
C ASN A 193 -0.37 -12.25 -15.34
N MET A 194 -0.99 -11.63 -16.33
CA MET A 194 -1.69 -10.36 -16.20
C MET A 194 -3.13 -10.49 -16.69
N VAL A 195 -4.04 -9.95 -15.92
CA VAL A 195 -5.44 -9.76 -16.32
C VAL A 195 -5.65 -8.27 -16.54
N THR A 196 -6.29 -7.92 -17.64
CA THR A 196 -6.55 -6.53 -18.03
C THR A 196 -8.05 -6.26 -17.98
N PHE A 197 -8.42 -5.17 -17.33
CA PHE A 197 -9.80 -4.71 -17.24
C PHE A 197 -9.90 -3.29 -17.79
N PRO A 198 -10.90 -3.00 -18.62
CA PRO A 198 -11.14 -1.64 -19.11
C PRO A 198 -11.61 -0.72 -17.97
N SER A 199 -11.13 0.52 -17.98
CA SER A 199 -11.63 1.59 -17.12
C SER A 199 -11.66 2.91 -17.88
N PRO A 200 -12.51 3.89 -17.45
CA PRO A 200 -12.62 5.22 -18.08
C PRO A 200 -11.29 5.97 -18.14
N VAL A 201 -10.36 5.64 -17.26
CA VAL A 201 -9.04 6.30 -17.20
C VAL A 201 -7.92 5.48 -17.86
N GLY A 202 -8.28 4.42 -18.57
CA GLY A 202 -7.39 3.48 -19.26
C GLY A 202 -7.34 2.11 -18.57
N ASP A 203 -6.80 1.13 -19.25
CA ASP A 203 -6.79 -0.24 -18.79
C ASP A 203 -6.08 -0.43 -17.44
N VAL A 204 -6.72 -1.19 -16.56
CA VAL A 204 -6.16 -1.64 -15.29
C VAL A 204 -5.53 -3.02 -15.50
N HIS A 205 -4.23 -3.11 -15.27
CA HIS A 205 -3.50 -4.36 -15.38
C HIS A 205 -3.23 -4.93 -13.99
N LEU A 206 -3.71 -6.13 -13.72
CA LEU A 206 -3.52 -6.83 -12.45
C LEU A 206 -2.63 -8.05 -12.65
N SER A 207 -1.68 -8.24 -11.72
CA SER A 207 -0.95 -9.51 -11.65
C SER A 207 -1.86 -10.58 -11.02
N ASP A 208 -2.12 -11.66 -11.75
CA ASP A 208 -2.95 -12.77 -11.28
C ASP A 208 -2.20 -13.74 -10.36
N SER A 209 -0.89 -13.62 -10.25
CA SER A 209 -0.02 -14.56 -9.51
C SER A 209 -0.45 -14.73 -8.06
N ILE A 210 -0.88 -13.65 -7.40
CA ILE A 210 -1.32 -13.72 -6.01
C ILE A 210 -2.70 -14.37 -5.88
N PHE A 211 -3.60 -14.16 -6.84
CA PHE A 211 -4.91 -14.81 -6.89
C PHE A 211 -4.76 -16.30 -7.16
N ARG A 212 -3.90 -16.71 -8.09
CA ARG A 212 -3.53 -18.13 -8.32
C ARG A 212 -2.94 -18.77 -7.06
N LEU A 213 -2.12 -18.04 -6.32
CA LEU A 213 -1.57 -18.54 -5.05
C LEU A 213 -2.68 -18.74 -4.01
N ALA A 214 -3.60 -17.78 -3.87
CA ALA A 214 -4.72 -17.87 -2.95
C ALA A 214 -5.60 -19.11 -3.26
N VAL A 215 -5.95 -19.32 -4.53
CA VAL A 215 -6.69 -20.51 -4.98
C VAL A 215 -5.96 -21.81 -4.61
N ARG A 216 -4.66 -21.91 -4.94
CA ARG A 216 -3.84 -23.11 -4.67
C ARG A 216 -3.66 -23.40 -3.17
N CYS A 217 -3.77 -22.38 -2.33
CA CYS A 217 -3.66 -22.52 -0.88
C CYS A 217 -5.01 -22.62 -0.17
N ASN A 218 -6.12 -22.55 -0.90
CA ASN A 218 -7.46 -22.40 -0.33
C ASN A 218 -7.53 -21.25 0.70
N ALA A 219 -6.80 -20.17 0.42
CA ALA A 219 -6.71 -19.01 1.30
C ALA A 219 -7.93 -18.09 1.13
N GLN A 220 -8.25 -17.33 2.16
CA GLN A 220 -9.20 -16.23 2.05
C GLN A 220 -8.53 -15.04 1.36
N VAL A 221 -9.29 -14.31 0.55
CA VAL A 221 -8.84 -13.10 -0.12
C VAL A 221 -9.69 -11.92 0.37
N ILE A 222 -9.06 -10.90 0.90
CA ILE A 222 -9.68 -9.66 1.35
C ILE A 222 -9.13 -8.53 0.49
N PHE A 223 -10.01 -7.69 -0.02
CA PHE A 223 -9.64 -6.47 -0.74
C PHE A 223 -9.66 -5.28 0.21
N THR A 224 -8.75 -4.36 0.00
CA THR A 224 -8.70 -3.14 0.80
C THR A 224 -8.29 -1.93 -0.02
N LEU A 225 -8.89 -0.80 0.33
CA LEU A 225 -8.58 0.51 -0.25
C LEU A 225 -8.68 1.57 0.84
N ALA A 226 -7.75 2.52 0.87
CA ALA A 226 -7.80 3.65 1.80
C ALA A 226 -7.82 4.99 1.06
N ARG A 227 -8.54 5.95 1.63
CA ARG A 227 -8.68 7.32 1.15
C ARG A 227 -8.54 8.32 2.28
N ALA A 228 -7.97 9.48 1.96
CA ALA A 228 -7.98 10.62 2.86
C ALA A 228 -9.36 11.27 2.93
N GLU A 229 -9.85 11.50 4.15
CA GLU A 229 -11.07 12.25 4.45
C GLU A 229 -10.77 13.51 5.27
N PRO A 230 -11.73 14.44 5.40
CA PRO A 230 -11.60 15.52 6.35
C PRO A 230 -11.41 14.95 7.78
N GLY A 231 -10.23 15.16 8.35
CA GLY A 231 -9.93 14.75 9.72
C GLY A 231 -9.35 13.35 9.90
N GLY A 232 -9.19 12.54 8.82
CA GLY A 232 -8.67 11.19 8.99
C GLY A 232 -8.41 10.44 7.69
N THR A 233 -8.45 9.13 7.81
CA THR A 233 -8.40 8.19 6.69
C THR A 233 -9.50 7.16 6.86
N ARG A 234 -10.26 6.92 5.80
CA ARG A 234 -11.20 5.80 5.72
C ARG A 234 -10.54 4.68 4.95
N GLN A 235 -10.71 3.47 5.42
CA GLN A 235 -10.25 2.26 4.75
C GLN A 235 -11.38 1.24 4.72
N TRP A 236 -11.69 0.78 3.52
CA TRP A 236 -12.68 -0.26 3.27
C TRP A 236 -12.03 -1.63 3.26
N ILE A 237 -12.73 -2.58 3.83
CA ILE A 237 -12.36 -4.01 3.88
C ILE A 237 -13.51 -4.78 3.24
N SER A 238 -13.23 -5.53 2.19
CA SER A 238 -14.27 -6.38 1.55
C SER A 238 -14.61 -7.61 2.39
N ALA A 239 -15.77 -8.19 2.15
CA ALA A 239 -16.04 -9.56 2.58
C ALA A 239 -15.00 -10.54 2.02
N PRO A 240 -14.60 -11.58 2.80
CA PRO A 240 -13.61 -12.54 2.33
C PRO A 240 -14.14 -13.32 1.12
N ARG A 241 -13.30 -13.47 0.10
CA ARG A 241 -13.52 -14.39 -1.01
C ARG A 241 -12.76 -15.67 -0.74
N SER A 242 -13.45 -16.82 -0.87
CA SER A 242 -12.77 -18.11 -0.72
C SER A 242 -11.97 -18.44 -1.97
N GLY A 243 -10.69 -18.79 -1.80
CA GLY A 243 -9.88 -19.28 -2.91
C GLY A 243 -10.42 -20.55 -3.57
N SER A 244 -11.17 -21.38 -2.82
CA SER A 244 -11.80 -22.60 -3.37
C SER A 244 -13.08 -22.32 -4.18
N ALA A 245 -13.69 -21.15 -4.03
CA ALA A 245 -14.99 -20.83 -4.63
C ALA A 245 -14.90 -20.13 -5.99
N GLY A 246 -13.70 -19.88 -6.53
CA GLY A 246 -13.56 -19.13 -7.77
C GLY A 246 -12.26 -19.36 -8.53
N SER A 247 -12.24 -18.96 -9.80
CA SER A 247 -11.00 -18.89 -10.56
C SER A 247 -10.19 -17.65 -10.16
N PRO A 248 -8.88 -17.61 -10.40
CA PRO A 248 -8.07 -16.41 -10.20
C PRO A 248 -8.60 -15.18 -10.93
N GLU A 249 -9.18 -15.40 -12.12
CA GLU A 249 -9.77 -14.36 -12.97
C GLU A 249 -11.07 -13.80 -12.34
N ALA A 250 -11.89 -14.66 -11.75
CA ALA A 250 -13.11 -14.25 -11.03
C ALA A 250 -12.76 -13.41 -9.80
N ILE A 251 -11.76 -13.82 -9.01
CA ILE A 251 -11.27 -13.05 -7.85
C ILE A 251 -10.71 -11.69 -8.30
N ALA A 252 -9.99 -11.64 -9.43
CA ALA A 252 -9.48 -10.39 -10.00
C ALA A 252 -10.63 -9.48 -10.46
N ALA A 253 -11.69 -10.03 -11.06
CA ALA A 253 -12.88 -9.28 -11.45
C ALA A 253 -13.62 -8.70 -10.23
N ASP A 254 -13.76 -9.48 -9.16
CA ASP A 254 -14.32 -9.02 -7.88
C ASP A 254 -13.49 -7.88 -7.28
N PHE A 255 -12.16 -7.95 -7.38
CA PHE A 255 -11.29 -6.86 -6.93
C PHE A 255 -11.51 -5.57 -7.72
N VAL A 256 -11.67 -5.66 -9.04
CA VAL A 256 -11.98 -4.50 -9.89
C VAL A 256 -13.36 -3.93 -9.55
N ALA A 257 -14.35 -4.78 -9.31
CA ALA A 257 -15.69 -4.36 -8.86
C ALA A 257 -15.61 -3.60 -7.54
N PHE A 258 -14.89 -4.14 -6.56
CA PHE A 258 -14.63 -3.48 -5.28
C PHE A 258 -13.95 -2.10 -5.46
N LEU A 259 -12.95 -2.00 -6.34
CA LEU A 259 -12.32 -0.72 -6.63
C LEU A 259 -13.29 0.27 -7.27
N ARG A 260 -14.17 -0.17 -8.19
CA ARG A 260 -15.19 0.68 -8.83
C ARG A 260 -16.18 1.23 -7.82
N GLU A 261 -16.64 0.40 -6.89
CA GLU A 261 -17.56 0.81 -5.83
C GLU A 261 -17.00 1.93 -4.94
N HIS A 262 -15.68 1.87 -4.66
CA HIS A 262 -15.05 2.78 -3.71
C HIS A 262 -14.20 3.88 -4.36
N THR A 263 -14.13 3.94 -5.69
CA THR A 263 -13.37 4.96 -6.41
C THR A 263 -14.16 5.56 -7.57
N ALA A 264 -14.41 6.86 -7.51
CA ALA A 264 -14.99 7.61 -8.64
C ALA A 264 -14.10 7.63 -9.90
N TYR A 265 -12.89 7.06 -9.85
CA TYR A 265 -11.94 7.04 -10.97
C TYR A 265 -12.04 5.79 -11.85
N LEU A 266 -12.80 4.79 -11.42
CA LEU A 266 -12.99 3.54 -12.16
C LEU A 266 -14.45 3.31 -12.56
N GLY A 267 -15.34 4.19 -12.10
CA GLY A 267 -16.78 4.17 -12.43
C GLY A 267 -17.11 4.99 -13.66
#